data_fcb9a827d0459cb9c0c86893d7a0ad5c
#
_entry.id   fcb9a827d0459cb9c0c86893d7a0ad5c
#
_cell.length_a   1.000
_cell.length_b   1.000
_cell.length_c   1.000
_cell.angle_alpha   90.00
_cell.angle_beta   90.00
_cell.angle_gamma   90.00
#
_symmetry.space_group_name_H-M   'P 1'
#
loop_
_entity.id
_entity.type
_entity.pdbx_description
1 polymer ?
#
loop_
_entity_poly.entity_id
_entity_poly.type
_entity_poly.pdbx_seq_one_letter_code
_entity_poly.pdbx_strand_id
1 'polypeptide(L)'
;MLERQQRSLTSLELRPPGNGESHLIVMLHGYGSNEKDLIQLAPELLPECSYTSPRAPLQLDHEMYGWFPIGFTPTGISVDPDAVKEALKKCVTYLEEVIFSFRPPEGKVFLLGFSQGAIMSYMTALTRPDLLHGVIALSGQLPESAMPAIASPELLKTIPFLVLHGIYDDILPIEKGREAKLWLEQHTNDLTYHEYPVAHQISGEGVTAIRSWLVNHSPR
;
A
#
# COMPACT_ATOMS: atom_id res chain seq x y z
N MET A 1 9.35 -16.43 11.42
CA MET A 1 10.14 -15.54 12.30
C MET A 1 10.24 -14.21 11.60
N LEU A 2 10.16 -13.10 12.36
CA LEU A 2 10.31 -11.75 11.80
C LEU A 2 11.81 -11.45 11.64
N GLU A 3 12.24 -11.13 10.42
CA GLU A 3 13.64 -10.92 10.08
C GLU A 3 13.85 -9.54 9.46
N ARG A 4 14.96 -8.88 9.82
CA ARG A 4 15.37 -7.64 9.16
C ARG A 4 16.24 -7.97 7.96
N GLN A 5 15.91 -7.39 6.82
CA GLN A 5 16.64 -7.53 5.56
C GLN A 5 17.14 -6.18 5.05
N GLN A 6 18.25 -6.21 4.35
CA GLN A 6 18.78 -5.04 3.65
C GLN A 6 18.83 -5.32 2.14
N ARG A 7 17.98 -4.63 1.41
CA ARG A 7 17.94 -4.58 -0.05
C ARG A 7 18.17 -3.13 -0.51
N SER A 8 17.57 -2.71 -1.60
CA SER A 8 17.50 -1.28 -1.96
C SER A 8 16.87 -0.43 -0.86
N LEU A 9 15.94 -1.03 -0.09
CA LEU A 9 15.43 -0.48 1.18
C LEU A 9 15.65 -1.48 2.33
N THR A 10 15.83 -0.98 3.56
CA THR A 10 15.75 -1.80 4.77
C THR A 10 14.31 -2.27 4.95
N SER A 11 14.07 -3.52 5.29
CA SER A 11 12.73 -4.06 5.51
C SER A 11 12.66 -5.03 6.68
N LEU A 12 11.46 -5.27 7.16
CA LEU A 12 11.11 -6.43 7.97
C LEU A 12 10.37 -7.43 7.10
N GLU A 13 10.74 -8.70 7.22
CA GLU A 13 10.13 -9.81 6.49
C GLU A 13 9.59 -10.85 7.47
N LEU A 14 8.41 -11.35 7.19
CA LEU A 14 7.75 -12.41 7.93
C LEU A 14 7.34 -13.52 6.96
N ARG A 15 7.90 -14.72 7.14
CA ARG A 15 7.42 -15.93 6.47
C ARG A 15 6.47 -16.71 7.36
N PRO A 16 5.45 -17.35 6.81
CA PRO A 16 4.60 -18.27 7.56
C PRO A 16 5.41 -19.45 8.08
N PRO A 17 4.96 -20.10 9.16
CA PRO A 17 5.57 -21.34 9.62
C PRO A 17 5.28 -22.48 8.63
N GLY A 18 6.33 -23.22 8.25
CA GLY A 18 6.22 -24.38 7.34
C GLY A 18 6.30 -24.03 5.85
N ASN A 19 5.92 -24.97 4.99
CA ASN A 19 6.02 -24.85 3.53
C ASN A 19 4.70 -24.39 2.88
N GLY A 20 3.80 -23.78 3.65
CA GLY A 20 2.47 -23.39 3.20
C GLY A 20 2.38 -21.95 2.68
N GLU A 21 3.49 -21.39 2.20
CA GLU A 21 3.49 -20.04 1.64
C GLU A 21 2.57 -19.94 0.42
N SER A 22 1.65 -18.95 0.42
CA SER A 22 0.68 -18.78 -0.66
C SER A 22 0.93 -17.53 -1.50
N HIS A 23 1.06 -16.37 -0.86
CA HIS A 23 1.14 -15.08 -1.54
C HIS A 23 2.13 -14.14 -0.84
N LEU A 24 2.47 -13.02 -1.48
CA LEU A 24 3.28 -11.95 -0.92
C LEU A 24 2.42 -10.71 -0.68
N ILE A 25 2.46 -10.18 0.55
CA ILE A 25 1.84 -8.91 0.92
C ILE A 25 2.96 -7.92 1.27
N VAL A 26 3.05 -6.83 0.50
CA VAL A 26 3.99 -5.74 0.74
C VAL A 26 3.27 -4.59 1.42
N MET A 27 3.78 -4.12 2.57
CA MET A 27 3.11 -3.15 3.43
C MET A 27 3.88 -1.83 3.48
N LEU A 28 3.28 -0.75 2.95
CA LEU A 28 3.89 0.57 2.86
C LEU A 28 3.34 1.49 3.96
N HIS A 29 4.18 1.85 4.93
CA HIS A 29 3.79 2.68 6.07
C HIS A 29 3.53 4.15 5.70
N GLY A 30 2.87 4.88 6.59
CA GLY A 30 2.59 6.30 6.46
C GLY A 30 3.78 7.20 6.80
N TYR A 31 3.63 8.51 6.54
CA TYR A 31 4.61 9.54 6.87
C TYR A 31 4.86 9.61 8.38
N GLY A 32 6.11 9.67 8.79
CA GLY A 32 6.49 9.71 10.21
C GLY A 32 6.55 8.33 10.90
N SER A 33 6.24 7.25 10.18
CA SER A 33 6.30 5.88 10.69
C SER A 33 7.54 5.13 10.18
N ASN A 34 7.54 3.80 10.23
CA ASN A 34 8.65 2.96 9.79
C ASN A 34 8.20 1.52 9.46
N GLU A 35 9.15 0.65 9.12
CA GLU A 35 8.93 -0.76 8.75
C GLU A 35 8.30 -1.64 9.83
N LYS A 36 8.27 -1.18 11.10
CA LYS A 36 7.73 -1.96 12.22
C LYS A 36 6.22 -1.78 12.40
N ASP A 37 5.61 -0.81 11.72
CA ASP A 37 4.22 -0.40 11.92
C ASP A 37 3.25 -1.44 11.34
N LEU A 38 2.99 -1.39 10.05
CA LEU A 38 1.95 -2.23 9.41
C LEU A 38 2.22 -3.73 9.50
N ILE A 39 3.48 -4.16 9.61
CA ILE A 39 3.83 -5.57 9.72
C ILE A 39 3.18 -6.25 10.93
N GLN A 40 2.79 -5.47 11.95
CA GLN A 40 2.09 -5.98 13.13
C GLN A 40 0.68 -6.49 12.82
N LEU A 41 0.08 -6.09 11.69
CA LEU A 41 -1.22 -6.58 11.24
C LEU A 41 -1.14 -8.00 10.64
N ALA A 42 0.03 -8.46 10.24
CA ALA A 42 0.21 -9.74 9.55
C ALA A 42 -0.46 -10.94 10.26
N PRO A 43 -0.38 -11.09 11.60
CA PRO A 43 -1.04 -12.21 12.30
C PRO A 43 -2.58 -12.18 12.23
N GLU A 44 -3.16 -11.00 12.03
CA GLU A 44 -4.62 -10.81 11.97
C GLU A 44 -5.18 -10.98 10.54
N LEU A 45 -4.30 -10.93 9.53
CA LEU A 45 -4.68 -11.08 8.11
C LEU A 45 -4.65 -12.55 7.67
N LEU A 46 -3.74 -12.94 6.78
CA LEU A 46 -3.61 -14.30 6.26
C LEU A 46 -2.32 -14.96 6.77
N PRO A 47 -2.39 -15.87 7.75
CA PRO A 47 -1.20 -16.46 8.37
C PRO A 47 -0.34 -17.29 7.42
N GLU A 48 -0.89 -17.72 6.29
CA GLU A 48 -0.19 -18.47 5.24
C GLU A 48 0.56 -17.59 4.22
N CYS A 49 0.42 -16.26 4.30
CA CYS A 49 1.12 -15.35 3.40
C CYS A 49 2.51 -14.98 3.93
N SER A 50 3.41 -14.65 3.01
CA SER A 50 4.65 -13.95 3.29
C SER A 50 4.38 -12.45 3.33
N TYR A 51 4.98 -11.75 4.28
CA TYR A 51 4.83 -10.31 4.46
C TYR A 51 6.18 -9.61 4.42
N THR A 52 6.20 -8.43 3.82
CA THR A 52 7.36 -7.54 3.89
C THR A 52 6.91 -6.10 4.07
N SER A 53 7.63 -5.38 4.93
CA SER A 53 7.36 -3.97 5.21
C SER A 53 8.68 -3.19 5.06
N PRO A 54 8.88 -2.47 3.94
CA PRO A 54 10.06 -1.64 3.75
C PRO A 54 9.97 -0.34 4.56
N ARG A 55 11.13 0.13 5.01
CA ARG A 55 11.33 1.46 5.55
C ARG A 55 11.40 2.45 4.39
N ALA A 56 10.59 3.49 4.42
CA ALA A 56 10.66 4.57 3.45
C ALA A 56 12.03 5.28 3.45
N PRO A 57 12.49 5.81 2.30
CA PRO A 57 13.88 6.23 2.14
C PRO A 57 14.25 7.58 2.77
N LEU A 58 13.26 8.43 3.11
CA LEU A 58 13.48 9.76 3.68
C LEU A 58 13.42 9.66 5.21
N GLN A 59 14.56 9.83 5.88
CA GLN A 59 14.57 9.97 7.33
C GLN A 59 14.10 11.37 7.73
N LEU A 60 13.10 11.44 8.59
CA LEU A 60 12.51 12.68 9.10
C LEU A 60 13.06 13.01 10.50
N ASP A 61 13.15 11.99 11.35
CA ASP A 61 13.67 12.05 12.70
C ASP A 61 14.11 10.64 13.15
N HIS A 62 14.45 10.46 14.43
CA HIS A 62 14.79 9.15 15.01
C HIS A 62 13.60 8.18 14.85
N GLU A 63 13.83 7.07 14.12
CA GLU A 63 12.82 6.05 13.79
C GLU A 63 11.56 6.58 13.04
N MET A 64 11.59 7.79 12.48
CA MET A 64 10.53 8.39 11.68
C MET A 64 10.97 8.55 10.23
N TYR A 65 10.19 8.00 9.32
CA TYR A 65 10.51 7.97 7.88
C TYR A 65 9.31 8.36 7.03
N GLY A 66 9.59 8.80 5.82
CA GLY A 66 8.59 9.14 4.81
C GLY A 66 9.07 8.75 3.41
N TRP A 67 8.13 8.58 2.49
CA TRP A 67 8.44 8.27 1.10
C TRP A 67 8.97 9.50 0.37
N PHE A 68 8.33 10.65 0.61
CA PHE A 68 8.68 11.96 0.06
C PHE A 68 8.25 13.07 1.03
N PRO A 69 8.80 14.29 0.91
CA PRO A 69 8.35 15.43 1.71
C PRO A 69 6.90 15.79 1.40
N ILE A 70 6.14 16.19 2.42
CA ILE A 70 4.76 16.66 2.28
C ILE A 70 4.59 18.04 2.92
N GLY A 71 3.68 18.84 2.36
CA GLY A 71 3.09 20.02 2.99
C GLY A 71 1.66 19.72 3.42
N PHE A 72 1.27 20.08 4.65
CA PHE A 72 -0.12 19.94 5.10
C PHE A 72 -0.94 21.12 4.60
N THR A 73 -2.15 20.84 4.12
CA THR A 73 -3.13 21.83 3.66
C THR A 73 -4.49 21.55 4.27
N PRO A 74 -5.41 22.53 4.33
CA PRO A 74 -6.76 22.28 4.84
C PRO A 74 -7.57 21.23 4.08
N THR A 75 -7.15 20.89 2.85
CA THR A 75 -7.83 19.93 1.97
C THR A 75 -7.05 18.64 1.72
N GLY A 76 -6.07 18.33 2.58
CA GLY A 76 -5.21 17.17 2.46
C GLY A 76 -3.73 17.53 2.47
N ILE A 77 -2.92 16.90 1.63
CA ILE A 77 -1.49 17.17 1.52
C ILE A 77 -1.11 17.68 0.13
N SER A 78 -0.11 18.58 0.08
CA SER A 78 0.60 18.93 -1.13
C SER A 78 1.90 18.13 -1.26
N VAL A 79 2.28 17.82 -2.48
CA VAL A 79 3.47 17.01 -2.79
C VAL A 79 4.29 17.67 -3.89
N ASP A 80 5.61 17.46 -3.85
CA ASP A 80 6.51 17.78 -4.96
C ASP A 80 6.50 16.59 -5.95
N PRO A 81 6.09 16.80 -7.22
CA PRO A 81 6.04 15.73 -8.22
C PRO A 81 7.36 15.02 -8.46
N ASP A 82 8.48 15.72 -8.43
CA ASP A 82 9.80 15.13 -8.64
C ASP A 82 10.22 14.26 -7.44
N ALA A 83 9.93 14.70 -6.22
CA ALA A 83 10.18 13.91 -5.01
C ALA A 83 9.32 12.64 -4.99
N VAL A 84 8.05 12.72 -5.41
CA VAL A 84 7.16 11.54 -5.55
C VAL A 84 7.72 10.57 -6.58
N LYS A 85 8.16 11.05 -7.74
CA LYS A 85 8.74 10.23 -8.81
C LYS A 85 9.99 9.47 -8.36
N GLU A 86 10.89 10.13 -7.63
CA GLU A 86 12.10 9.48 -7.09
C GLU A 86 11.75 8.43 -6.00
N ALA A 87 10.78 8.72 -5.14
CA ALA A 87 10.29 7.76 -4.17
C ALA A 87 9.67 6.54 -4.84
N LEU A 88 8.85 6.76 -5.88
CA LEU A 88 8.22 5.71 -6.67
C LEU A 88 9.27 4.79 -7.32
N LYS A 89 10.31 5.35 -7.91
CA LYS A 89 11.43 4.57 -8.48
C LYS A 89 12.07 3.65 -7.45
N LYS A 90 12.35 4.15 -6.24
CA LYS A 90 12.91 3.35 -5.15
C LYS A 90 11.94 2.26 -4.69
N CYS A 91 10.66 2.58 -4.58
CA CYS A 91 9.61 1.62 -4.21
C CYS A 91 9.50 0.50 -5.25
N VAL A 92 9.46 0.83 -6.53
CA VAL A 92 9.42 -0.14 -7.64
C VAL A 92 10.65 -1.03 -7.65
N THR A 93 11.85 -0.47 -7.51
CA THR A 93 13.09 -1.25 -7.40
C THR A 93 13.00 -2.26 -6.24
N TYR A 94 12.55 -1.82 -5.07
CA TYR A 94 12.38 -2.71 -3.94
C TYR A 94 11.34 -3.82 -4.21
N LEU A 95 10.21 -3.49 -4.84
CA LEU A 95 9.20 -4.47 -5.22
C LEU A 95 9.75 -5.54 -6.17
N GLU A 96 10.51 -5.14 -7.18
CA GLU A 96 11.15 -6.09 -8.11
C GLU A 96 12.11 -7.03 -7.37
N GLU A 97 12.91 -6.52 -6.43
CA GLU A 97 13.82 -7.33 -5.61
C GLU A 97 13.08 -8.36 -4.74
N VAL A 98 12.00 -7.96 -4.05
CA VAL A 98 11.25 -8.89 -3.18
C VAL A 98 10.40 -9.86 -3.98
N ILE A 99 9.84 -9.46 -5.11
CA ILE A 99 9.13 -10.37 -6.02
C ILE A 99 10.08 -11.45 -6.53
N PHE A 100 11.28 -11.09 -6.91
CA PHE A 100 12.29 -12.06 -7.40
C PHE A 100 12.77 -13.01 -6.30
N SER A 101 13.01 -12.52 -5.08
CA SER A 101 13.74 -13.26 -4.04
C SER A 101 12.91 -13.76 -2.87
N PHE A 102 11.70 -13.21 -2.68
CA PHE A 102 10.90 -13.47 -1.48
C PHE A 102 9.45 -13.89 -1.78
N ARG A 103 8.92 -13.63 -2.98
CA ARG A 103 7.58 -14.09 -3.37
C ARG A 103 7.56 -15.62 -3.46
N PRO A 104 6.54 -16.29 -2.87
CA PRO A 104 6.33 -17.72 -3.06
C PRO A 104 6.15 -18.06 -4.55
N PRO A 105 6.59 -19.26 -5.00
CA PRO A 105 6.32 -19.71 -6.36
C PRO A 105 4.81 -19.63 -6.66
N GLU A 106 4.44 -19.09 -7.83
CA GLU A 106 3.05 -18.89 -8.26
C GLU A 106 2.22 -17.98 -7.32
N GLY A 107 2.85 -17.39 -6.29
CA GLY A 107 2.20 -16.49 -5.33
C GLY A 107 1.78 -15.18 -5.98
N LYS A 108 0.59 -14.69 -5.64
CA LYS A 108 0.13 -13.35 -5.97
C LYS A 108 0.87 -12.29 -5.16
N VAL A 109 0.93 -11.06 -5.66
CA VAL A 109 1.52 -9.92 -4.97
C VAL A 109 0.43 -8.90 -4.67
N PHE A 110 0.22 -8.62 -3.39
CA PHE A 110 -0.70 -7.58 -2.92
C PHE A 110 0.09 -6.44 -2.30
N LEU A 111 -0.28 -5.20 -2.65
CA LEU A 111 0.33 -4.00 -2.10
C LEU A 111 -0.66 -3.33 -1.15
N LEU A 112 -0.31 -3.24 0.12
CA LEU A 112 -1.10 -2.61 1.17
C LEU A 112 -0.38 -1.33 1.63
N GLY A 113 -1.04 -0.18 1.54
CA GLY A 113 -0.49 1.08 1.99
C GLY A 113 -1.43 1.85 2.91
N PHE A 114 -0.85 2.54 3.89
CA PHE A 114 -1.57 3.47 4.76
C PHE A 114 -1.07 4.90 4.54
N SER A 115 -2.00 5.85 4.42
CA SER A 115 -1.69 7.28 4.29
C SER A 115 -0.75 7.56 3.11
N GLN A 116 0.46 8.05 3.35
CA GLN A 116 1.48 8.23 2.30
C GLN A 116 1.84 6.90 1.60
N GLY A 117 1.81 5.77 2.32
CA GLY A 117 1.98 4.44 1.73
C GLY A 117 0.85 4.08 0.76
N ALA A 118 -0.39 4.53 1.03
CA ALA A 118 -1.51 4.34 0.10
C ALA A 118 -1.32 5.16 -1.18
N ILE A 119 -0.80 6.38 -1.08
CA ILE A 119 -0.39 7.19 -2.25
C ILE A 119 0.63 6.42 -3.09
N MET A 120 1.66 5.86 -2.45
CA MET A 120 2.66 5.03 -3.14
C MET A 120 2.05 3.80 -3.79
N SER A 121 1.04 3.18 -3.16
CA SER A 121 0.33 2.02 -3.71
C SER A 121 -0.46 2.37 -4.97
N TYR A 122 -1.18 3.49 -4.98
CA TYR A 122 -1.83 4.01 -6.18
C TYR A 122 -0.82 4.28 -7.30
N MET A 123 0.26 5.03 -6.98
CA MET A 123 1.28 5.40 -7.96
C MET A 123 1.96 4.17 -8.57
N THR A 124 2.20 3.14 -7.76
CA THR A 124 2.77 1.87 -8.23
C THR A 124 1.80 1.15 -9.17
N ALA A 125 0.51 1.08 -8.84
CA ALA A 125 -0.49 0.46 -9.70
C ALA A 125 -0.62 1.18 -11.05
N LEU A 126 -0.50 2.50 -11.08
CA LEU A 126 -0.54 3.28 -12.32
C LEU A 126 0.67 3.05 -13.22
N THR A 127 1.87 2.87 -12.63
CA THR A 127 3.12 2.79 -13.39
C THR A 127 3.59 1.37 -13.66
N ARG A 128 3.31 0.44 -12.74
CA ARG A 128 3.77 -0.96 -12.80
C ARG A 128 2.65 -1.93 -12.40
N PRO A 129 1.48 -1.87 -13.10
CA PRO A 129 0.39 -2.81 -12.84
C PRO A 129 0.83 -4.27 -13.03
N ASP A 130 1.83 -4.52 -13.86
CA ASP A 130 2.42 -5.84 -14.13
C ASP A 130 3.02 -6.54 -12.89
N LEU A 131 3.38 -5.78 -11.87
CA LEU A 131 3.93 -6.32 -10.61
C LEU A 131 2.85 -6.75 -9.60
N LEU A 132 1.59 -6.34 -9.80
CA LEU A 132 0.57 -6.39 -8.76
C LEU A 132 -0.61 -7.30 -9.15
N HIS A 133 -1.20 -7.94 -8.13
CA HIS A 133 -2.42 -8.74 -8.25
C HIS A 133 -3.56 -8.16 -7.41
N GLY A 134 -3.31 -7.08 -6.68
CA GLY A 134 -4.30 -6.32 -5.94
C GLY A 134 -3.68 -5.21 -5.11
N VAL A 135 -4.47 -4.19 -4.81
CA VAL A 135 -4.06 -3.00 -4.05
C VAL A 135 -5.04 -2.74 -2.92
N ILE A 136 -4.50 -2.50 -1.73
CA ILE A 136 -5.25 -2.12 -0.53
C ILE A 136 -4.76 -0.74 -0.10
N ALA A 137 -5.59 0.27 -0.27
CA ALA A 137 -5.26 1.66 0.02
C ALA A 137 -6.09 2.17 1.20
N LEU A 138 -5.41 2.50 2.30
CA LEU A 138 -6.00 2.88 3.57
C LEU A 138 -5.74 4.36 3.85
N SER A 139 -6.79 5.17 4.03
CA SER A 139 -6.71 6.61 4.33
C SER A 139 -5.70 7.35 3.44
N GLY A 140 -5.78 7.13 2.13
CA GLY A 140 -4.89 7.73 1.13
C GLY A 140 -5.58 8.76 0.25
N GLN A 141 -4.80 9.44 -0.60
CA GLN A 141 -5.31 10.29 -1.67
C GLN A 141 -4.60 9.96 -2.99
N LEU A 142 -5.28 10.19 -4.11
CA LEU A 142 -4.61 10.27 -5.42
C LEU A 142 -3.89 11.62 -5.51
N PRO A 143 -2.58 11.65 -5.77
CA PRO A 143 -1.82 12.90 -5.83
C PRO A 143 -1.97 13.54 -7.21
N GLU A 144 -3.07 14.24 -7.46
CA GLU A 144 -3.42 14.84 -8.77
C GLU A 144 -2.26 15.58 -9.44
N SER A 145 -1.51 16.39 -8.66
CA SER A 145 -0.35 17.15 -9.16
C SER A 145 0.85 16.28 -9.56
N ALA A 146 0.90 15.03 -9.11
CA ALA A 146 2.01 14.10 -9.33
C ALA A 146 1.57 12.78 -9.99
N MET A 147 0.33 12.70 -10.50
CA MET A 147 -0.16 11.49 -11.16
C MET A 147 0.65 11.19 -12.42
N PRO A 148 1.26 10.00 -12.52
CA PRO A 148 1.93 9.57 -13.73
C PRO A 148 0.91 9.20 -14.82
N ALA A 149 1.38 9.13 -16.05
CA ALA A 149 0.62 8.46 -17.09
C ALA A 149 0.41 6.98 -16.73
N ILE A 150 -0.78 6.45 -17.01
CA ILE A 150 -1.07 5.03 -16.80
C ILE A 150 -0.24 4.22 -17.80
N ALA A 151 0.65 3.36 -17.30
CA ALA A 151 1.56 2.59 -18.15
C ALA A 151 0.84 1.52 -19.00
N SER A 152 -0.20 0.90 -18.43
CA SER A 152 -1.03 -0.08 -19.12
C SER A 152 -2.48 -0.01 -18.61
N PRO A 153 -3.37 0.73 -19.29
CA PRO A 153 -4.78 0.82 -18.90
C PRO A 153 -5.48 -0.55 -18.85
N GLU A 154 -5.15 -1.45 -19.77
CA GLU A 154 -5.76 -2.77 -19.82
C GLU A 154 -5.35 -3.66 -18.64
N LEU A 155 -4.10 -3.61 -18.22
CA LEU A 155 -3.66 -4.30 -17.00
C LEU A 155 -4.25 -3.66 -15.75
N LEU A 156 -4.28 -2.33 -15.67
CA LEU A 156 -4.87 -1.63 -14.52
C LEU A 156 -6.33 -2.03 -14.30
N LYS A 157 -7.11 -2.20 -15.37
CA LYS A 157 -8.50 -2.68 -15.28
C LYS A 157 -8.64 -4.04 -14.60
N THR A 158 -7.62 -4.88 -14.67
CA THR A 158 -7.66 -6.22 -14.07
C THR A 158 -7.22 -6.25 -12.60
N ILE A 159 -6.65 -5.17 -12.09
CA ILE A 159 -6.21 -5.10 -10.69
C ILE A 159 -7.40 -4.77 -9.80
N PRO A 160 -7.75 -5.65 -8.83
CA PRO A 160 -8.73 -5.35 -7.81
C PRO A 160 -8.18 -4.33 -6.80
N PHE A 161 -9.05 -3.43 -6.35
CA PHE A 161 -8.74 -2.45 -5.31
C PHE A 161 -9.66 -2.59 -4.12
N LEU A 162 -9.07 -2.51 -2.92
CA LEU A 162 -9.78 -2.23 -1.67
C LEU A 162 -9.36 -0.83 -1.20
N VAL A 163 -10.34 0.05 -1.01
CA VAL A 163 -10.10 1.40 -0.48
C VAL A 163 -10.89 1.58 0.81
N LEU A 164 -10.21 1.88 1.91
CA LEU A 164 -10.82 2.16 3.20
C LEU A 164 -10.46 3.59 3.65
N HIS A 165 -11.43 4.33 4.19
CA HIS A 165 -11.18 5.69 4.66
C HIS A 165 -11.97 6.02 5.93
N GLY A 166 -11.36 6.81 6.83
CA GLY A 166 -12.03 7.31 8.04
C GLY A 166 -12.94 8.50 7.73
N ILE A 167 -14.19 8.45 8.22
CA ILE A 167 -15.16 9.56 8.03
C ILE A 167 -14.70 10.83 8.75
N TYR A 168 -13.98 10.65 9.88
CA TYR A 168 -13.49 11.75 10.72
C TYR A 168 -11.99 11.99 10.54
N ASP A 169 -11.45 11.60 9.37
CA ASP A 169 -10.03 11.81 9.05
C ASP A 169 -9.74 13.31 8.89
N ASP A 170 -8.95 13.86 9.81
CA ASP A 170 -8.56 15.26 9.89
C ASP A 170 -7.19 15.54 9.23
N ILE A 171 -6.50 14.51 8.78
CA ILE A 171 -5.22 14.60 8.04
C ILE A 171 -5.46 14.55 6.53
N LEU A 172 -6.21 13.54 6.09
CA LEU A 172 -6.68 13.38 4.71
C LEU A 172 -8.20 13.29 4.73
N PRO A 173 -8.92 14.41 4.53
CA PRO A 173 -10.38 14.44 4.60
C PRO A 173 -11.05 13.36 3.75
N ILE A 174 -12.21 12.85 4.21
CA ILE A 174 -12.96 11.74 3.57
C ILE A 174 -13.20 11.96 2.07
N GLU A 175 -13.26 13.22 1.65
CA GLU A 175 -13.40 13.63 0.25
C GLU A 175 -12.28 13.03 -0.61
N LYS A 176 -11.06 12.86 -0.06
CA LYS A 176 -9.93 12.25 -0.78
C LYS A 176 -10.15 10.78 -1.07
N GLY A 177 -10.76 10.05 -0.13
CA GLY A 177 -11.19 8.67 -0.36
C GLY A 177 -12.29 8.57 -1.42
N ARG A 178 -13.26 9.49 -1.38
CA ARG A 178 -14.36 9.57 -2.35
C ARG A 178 -13.88 9.96 -3.74
N GLU A 179 -12.95 10.91 -3.86
CA GLU A 179 -12.28 11.26 -5.11
C GLU A 179 -11.55 10.04 -5.71
N ALA A 180 -10.78 9.33 -4.88
CA ALA A 180 -10.10 8.11 -5.31
C ALA A 180 -11.09 7.02 -5.77
N LYS A 181 -12.21 6.82 -5.06
CA LYS A 181 -13.29 5.92 -5.46
C LYS A 181 -13.81 6.27 -6.85
N LEU A 182 -14.25 7.53 -7.06
CA LEU A 182 -14.81 7.97 -8.34
C LEU A 182 -13.83 7.80 -9.50
N TRP A 183 -12.56 8.03 -9.25
CA TRP A 183 -11.52 7.83 -10.26
C TRP A 183 -11.33 6.34 -10.55
N LEU A 184 -11.22 5.49 -9.53
CA LEU A 184 -11.00 4.04 -9.68
C LEU A 184 -12.19 3.34 -10.36
N GLU A 185 -13.43 3.76 -10.11
CA GLU A 185 -14.62 3.23 -10.79
C GLU A 185 -14.54 3.31 -12.32
N GLN A 186 -13.73 4.24 -12.84
CA GLN A 186 -13.51 4.41 -14.29
C GLN A 186 -12.29 3.62 -14.80
N HIS A 187 -11.42 3.13 -13.91
CA HIS A 187 -10.11 2.60 -14.29
C HIS A 187 -9.86 1.14 -13.86
N THR A 188 -10.68 0.60 -12.96
CA THR A 188 -10.64 -0.83 -12.59
C THR A 188 -12.03 -1.46 -12.70
N ASN A 189 -12.07 -2.78 -12.96
CA ASN A 189 -13.31 -3.55 -13.01
C ASN A 189 -13.73 -4.09 -11.63
N ASP A 190 -12.85 -4.01 -10.63
CA ASP A 190 -13.07 -4.58 -9.31
C ASP A 190 -12.63 -3.59 -8.22
N LEU A 191 -13.59 -2.85 -7.69
CA LEU A 191 -13.39 -1.90 -6.61
C LEU A 191 -14.29 -2.23 -5.43
N THR A 192 -13.68 -2.43 -4.26
CA THR A 192 -14.35 -2.45 -2.96
C THR A 192 -14.01 -1.17 -2.21
N TYR A 193 -15.03 -0.44 -1.73
CA TYR A 193 -14.85 0.82 -1.00
C TYR A 193 -15.68 0.84 0.28
N HIS A 194 -15.03 1.20 1.42
CA HIS A 194 -15.71 1.37 2.70
C HIS A 194 -15.28 2.63 3.43
N GLU A 195 -16.20 3.24 4.14
CA GLU A 195 -15.98 4.35 5.07
C GLU A 195 -16.24 3.87 6.50
N TYR A 196 -15.39 4.26 7.45
CA TYR A 196 -15.54 3.89 8.86
C TYR A 196 -15.59 5.13 9.76
N PRO A 197 -16.34 5.12 10.88
CA PRO A 197 -16.47 6.27 11.78
C PRO A 197 -15.22 6.42 12.68
N VAL A 198 -14.05 6.56 12.06
CA VAL A 198 -12.75 6.74 12.71
C VAL A 198 -12.01 7.93 12.09
N ALA A 199 -10.99 8.43 12.80
CA ALA A 199 -10.06 9.45 12.32
C ALA A 199 -9.01 8.85 11.36
N HIS A 200 -7.81 9.44 11.27
CA HIS A 200 -6.69 8.95 10.43
C HIS A 200 -6.05 7.69 11.03
N GLN A 201 -6.77 6.57 10.99
CA GLN A 201 -6.35 5.29 11.56
C GLN A 201 -7.03 4.10 10.89
N ILE A 202 -6.50 2.90 11.12
CA ILE A 202 -7.09 1.63 10.70
C ILE A 202 -7.96 1.09 11.84
N SER A 203 -9.27 0.88 11.60
CA SER A 203 -10.18 0.30 12.59
C SER A 203 -10.11 -1.23 12.60
N GLY A 204 -10.64 -1.86 13.67
CA GLY A 204 -10.77 -3.32 13.73
C GLY A 204 -11.69 -3.88 12.64
N GLU A 205 -12.78 -3.15 12.30
CA GLU A 205 -13.64 -3.48 11.17
C GLU A 205 -12.87 -3.36 9.84
N GLY A 206 -11.97 -2.37 9.72
CA GLY A 206 -11.09 -2.22 8.58
C GLY A 206 -10.14 -3.41 8.41
N VAL A 207 -9.52 -3.89 9.50
CA VAL A 207 -8.67 -5.10 9.48
C VAL A 207 -9.49 -6.32 9.05
N THR A 208 -10.73 -6.46 9.55
CA THR A 208 -11.63 -7.54 9.13
C THR A 208 -11.98 -7.47 7.64
N ALA A 209 -12.23 -6.26 7.11
CA ALA A 209 -12.49 -6.06 5.69
C ALA A 209 -11.27 -6.40 4.82
N ILE A 210 -10.07 -5.99 5.24
CA ILE A 210 -8.81 -6.35 4.56
C ILE A 210 -8.65 -7.86 4.47
N ARG A 211 -8.82 -8.56 5.61
CA ARG A 211 -8.73 -10.02 5.66
C ARG A 211 -9.74 -10.70 4.72
N SER A 212 -11.00 -10.28 4.79
CA SER A 212 -12.08 -10.84 3.96
C SER A 212 -11.81 -10.61 2.47
N TRP A 213 -11.35 -9.41 2.12
CA TRP A 213 -11.02 -9.07 0.76
C TRP A 213 -9.82 -9.90 0.23
N LEU A 214 -8.78 -10.05 1.04
CA LEU A 214 -7.62 -10.90 0.70
C LEU A 214 -8.05 -12.37 0.47
N VAL A 215 -8.88 -12.94 1.32
CA VAL A 215 -9.42 -14.32 1.14
C VAL A 215 -10.11 -14.45 -0.23
N ASN A 216 -10.91 -13.48 -0.63
CA ASN A 216 -11.66 -13.51 -1.89
C ASN A 216 -10.76 -13.38 -3.14
N HIS A 217 -9.64 -12.64 -3.02
CA HIS A 217 -8.73 -12.35 -4.14
C HIS A 217 -7.50 -13.25 -4.19
N SER A 218 -7.33 -14.11 -3.19
CA SER A 218 -6.23 -15.09 -3.11
C SER A 218 -6.74 -16.54 -3.06
N PRO A 219 -7.55 -16.99 -4.04
CA PRO A 219 -7.94 -18.38 -4.09
C PRO A 219 -6.68 -19.27 -4.22
N ARG A 220 -6.70 -20.39 -3.49
CA ARG A 220 -5.65 -21.42 -3.57
C ARG A 220 -5.59 -22.09 -4.92
#